data_0c30ff248a8cd97445c5b0a0826f7d1d
#
_entry.id   0c30ff248a8cd97445c5b0a0826f7d1d
#
_cell.length_a   1.000
_cell.length_b   1.000
_cell.length_c   1.000
_cell.angle_alpha   90.00
_cell.angle_beta   90.00
_cell.angle_gamma   90.00
#
_symmetry.space_group_name_H-M   'P 1'
#
loop_
_entity.id
_entity.type
_entity.pdbx_description
1 polymer ?
#
loop_
_entity_poly.entity_id
_entity_poly.type
_entity_poly.pdbx_seq_one_letter_code
_entity_poly.pdbx_strand_id
1 'polypeptide(L)'
;MARLRNLWHSIFSVADLAARHRCSGYNSAYRSDARSVEEYLAEWRDKVAAARTDLDGPRAQHIIEGNSPFVLKPDTPERPQRGILMVHGLSDSAFLVREIGEFFRQQGFYVFAMLLPGHGTRPGDLLEIRWQDWLQAHQHALDLLGEEVDDIYLLGFSAGAALNIYQALHHRAIKALFLFSPALRVRRLAALACPLSRLGRVWERFNWLDLQPDDDHFKYESLSNQAICEAYRLVKALRRRRAGHRLQTPVFVAASETDVTVDSRAVLEWFGGLGDIPKRMLYYGDAASP
;
A
#
# COMPACT_ATOMS: atom_id res chain seq x y z
N MET A 1 -13.95 -0.43 31.18
CA MET A 1 -15.40 -0.42 30.87
C MET A 1 -15.79 0.60 29.81
N ALA A 2 -15.22 1.82 29.77
CA ALA A 2 -15.56 2.80 28.74
C ALA A 2 -15.20 2.34 27.30
N ARG A 3 -14.06 1.66 27.09
CA ARG A 3 -13.68 1.12 25.75
C ARG A 3 -14.60 0.00 25.23
N LEU A 4 -15.17 -0.82 26.11
CA LEU A 4 -16.15 -1.85 25.71
C LEU A 4 -17.51 -1.21 25.38
N ARG A 5 -17.90 -0.14 26.08
CA ARG A 5 -19.14 0.58 25.81
C ARG A 5 -19.08 1.33 24.47
N ASN A 6 -17.94 1.92 24.13
CA ASN A 6 -17.73 2.54 22.82
C ASN A 6 -17.69 1.50 21.69
N LEU A 7 -17.15 0.30 21.94
CA LEU A 7 -17.20 -0.82 20.99
C LEU A 7 -18.66 -1.27 20.75
N TRP A 8 -19.49 -1.33 21.79
CA TRP A 8 -20.92 -1.68 21.66
C TRP A 8 -21.73 -0.59 20.96
N HIS A 9 -21.47 0.68 21.22
CA HIS A 9 -22.09 1.78 20.47
C HIS A 9 -21.66 1.78 19.00
N SER A 10 -20.40 1.54 18.70
CA SER A 10 -19.89 1.37 17.33
C SER A 10 -20.52 0.15 16.63
N ILE A 11 -20.84 -0.93 17.35
CA ILE A 11 -21.47 -2.14 16.80
C ILE A 11 -22.95 -1.94 16.46
N PHE A 12 -23.66 -1.05 17.14
CA PHE A 12 -25.11 -0.89 17.00
C PHE A 12 -25.58 0.46 16.45
N SER A 13 -24.72 1.48 16.37
CA SER A 13 -25.05 2.62 15.54
C SER A 13 -24.82 2.22 14.09
N VAL A 14 -25.88 2.03 13.36
CA VAL A 14 -25.86 2.14 11.90
C VAL A 14 -25.66 3.63 11.62
N ALA A 15 -24.43 4.14 11.85
CA ALA A 15 -24.03 5.41 11.29
C ALA A 15 -24.26 5.28 9.80
N ASP A 16 -24.99 6.19 9.23
CA ASP A 16 -25.41 6.17 7.84
C ASP A 16 -24.22 5.89 6.95
N LEU A 17 -24.23 4.72 6.31
CA LEU A 17 -23.22 4.37 5.31
C LEU A 17 -23.29 5.42 4.21
N ALA A 18 -22.38 6.38 4.26
CA ALA A 18 -22.25 7.40 3.23
C ALA A 18 -21.94 6.74 1.87
N ALA A 19 -22.18 7.44 0.78
CA ALA A 19 -21.91 6.95 -0.58
C ALA A 19 -20.46 6.49 -0.75
N ARG A 20 -19.51 7.08 -0.01
CA ARG A 20 -18.09 6.72 0.00
C ARG A 20 -17.79 5.31 0.54
N HIS A 21 -18.65 4.78 1.39
CA HIS A 21 -18.55 3.42 1.94
C HIS A 21 -19.11 2.34 1.02
N ARG A 22 -19.62 2.71 -0.15
CA ARG A 22 -20.06 1.79 -1.20
C ARG A 22 -19.05 1.73 -2.31
N CYS A 23 -18.91 0.55 -2.92
CA CYS A 23 -18.05 0.35 -4.08
C CYS A 23 -18.39 1.36 -5.19
N SER A 24 -17.36 2.03 -5.73
CA SER A 24 -17.53 2.94 -6.86
C SER A 24 -17.66 2.21 -8.21
N GLY A 25 -17.16 0.96 -8.27
CA GLY A 25 -17.06 0.17 -9.49
C GLY A 25 -15.85 0.48 -10.37
N TYR A 26 -15.09 1.52 -10.05
CA TYR A 26 -13.94 1.93 -10.87
C TYR A 26 -12.61 1.31 -10.43
N ASN A 27 -12.46 0.94 -9.16
CA ASN A 27 -11.19 0.46 -8.60
C ASN A 27 -11.35 -0.71 -7.61
N SER A 28 -12.39 -1.52 -7.72
CA SER A 28 -12.65 -2.66 -6.83
C SER A 28 -11.98 -3.97 -7.27
N ALA A 29 -11.33 -3.99 -8.42
CA ALA A 29 -10.51 -5.08 -8.95
C ALA A 29 -9.45 -4.51 -9.88
N TYR A 30 -8.33 -5.22 -10.04
CA TYR A 30 -7.32 -4.77 -10.98
C TYR A 30 -7.76 -5.04 -12.42
N ARG A 31 -7.81 -3.97 -13.21
CA ARG A 31 -8.04 -4.00 -14.65
C ARG A 31 -7.29 -2.84 -15.27
N SER A 32 -6.29 -3.13 -16.08
CA SER A 32 -5.57 -2.15 -16.88
C SER A 32 -4.99 -2.84 -18.12
N ASP A 33 -5.14 -2.20 -19.27
CA ASP A 33 -4.57 -2.60 -20.54
C ASP A 33 -3.46 -1.61 -20.99
N ALA A 34 -3.01 -0.73 -20.09
CA ALA A 34 -1.97 0.25 -20.37
C ALA A 34 -0.68 -0.42 -20.86
N ARG A 35 -0.07 0.13 -21.90
CA ARG A 35 1.16 -0.38 -22.52
C ARG A 35 2.35 0.54 -22.30
N SER A 36 2.11 1.71 -21.71
CA SER A 36 3.13 2.67 -21.30
C SER A 36 2.79 3.25 -19.94
N VAL A 37 3.78 3.86 -19.32
CA VAL A 37 3.60 4.57 -18.05
C VAL A 37 2.60 5.72 -18.22
N GLU A 38 2.65 6.44 -19.33
CA GLU A 38 1.75 7.55 -19.64
C GLU A 38 0.29 7.08 -19.74
N GLU A 39 0.04 5.97 -20.45
CA GLU A 39 -1.30 5.36 -20.54
C GLU A 39 -1.79 4.92 -19.16
N TYR A 40 -0.93 4.32 -18.35
CA TYR A 40 -1.25 3.92 -16.98
C TYR A 40 -1.64 5.13 -16.11
N LEU A 41 -0.87 6.21 -16.16
CA LEU A 41 -1.16 7.42 -15.39
C LEU A 41 -2.52 8.04 -15.80
N ALA A 42 -2.78 8.13 -17.10
CA ALA A 42 -4.03 8.67 -17.63
C ALA A 42 -5.24 7.82 -17.20
N GLU A 43 -5.16 6.51 -17.41
CA GLU A 43 -6.22 5.55 -17.05
C GLU A 43 -6.58 5.64 -15.56
N TRP A 44 -5.57 5.63 -14.69
CA TRP A 44 -5.81 5.65 -13.25
C TRP A 44 -6.30 7.00 -12.74
N ARG A 45 -5.83 8.10 -13.33
CA ARG A 45 -6.36 9.44 -13.04
C ARG A 45 -7.84 9.55 -13.39
N ASP A 46 -8.24 9.02 -14.54
CA ASP A 46 -9.64 9.01 -14.97
C ASP A 46 -10.51 8.15 -14.03
N LYS A 47 -10.02 6.99 -13.59
CA LYS A 47 -10.69 6.15 -12.60
C LYS A 47 -10.87 6.87 -11.26
N VAL A 48 -9.82 7.55 -10.77
CA VAL A 48 -9.90 8.35 -9.54
C VAL A 48 -10.91 9.48 -9.70
N ALA A 49 -10.86 10.24 -10.78
CA ALA A 49 -11.78 11.33 -11.05
C ALA A 49 -13.25 10.85 -11.13
N ALA A 50 -13.49 9.74 -11.83
CA ALA A 50 -14.84 9.17 -11.97
C ALA A 50 -15.39 8.63 -10.64
N ALA A 51 -14.53 8.11 -9.77
CA ALA A 51 -14.94 7.59 -8.47
C ALA A 51 -15.20 8.69 -7.43
N ARG A 52 -14.44 9.81 -7.48
CA ARG A 52 -14.49 10.91 -6.50
C ARG A 52 -15.54 11.95 -6.85
N THR A 53 -16.79 11.50 -6.98
CA THR A 53 -17.97 12.38 -7.23
C THR A 53 -18.37 13.22 -6.00
N ASP A 54 -17.68 13.03 -4.88
CA ASP A 54 -17.83 13.78 -3.64
C ASP A 54 -17.03 15.09 -3.62
N LEU A 55 -16.18 15.30 -4.64
CA LEU A 55 -15.30 16.45 -4.71
C LEU A 55 -15.91 17.52 -5.62
N ASP A 56 -16.01 18.73 -5.08
CA ASP A 56 -16.38 19.93 -5.80
C ASP A 56 -15.45 21.10 -5.45
N GLY A 57 -15.50 22.15 -6.27
CA GLY A 57 -14.73 23.37 -6.02
C GLY A 57 -13.24 23.29 -6.42
N PRO A 58 -12.47 24.32 -6.04
CA PRO A 58 -11.12 24.56 -6.58
C PRO A 58 -10.07 23.53 -6.12
N ARG A 59 -10.34 22.77 -5.04
CA ARG A 59 -9.42 21.75 -4.52
C ARG A 59 -9.61 20.37 -5.17
N ALA A 60 -10.71 20.14 -5.87
CA ALA A 60 -11.04 18.82 -6.43
C ALA A 60 -9.91 18.27 -7.31
N GLN A 61 -9.38 19.09 -8.20
CA GLN A 61 -8.27 18.72 -9.08
C GLN A 61 -7.01 18.31 -8.30
N HIS A 62 -6.64 19.08 -7.29
CA HIS A 62 -5.47 18.77 -6.44
C HIS A 62 -5.66 17.45 -5.69
N ILE A 63 -6.86 17.16 -5.19
CA ILE A 63 -7.17 15.92 -4.48
C ILE A 63 -7.14 14.73 -5.44
N ILE A 64 -7.68 14.87 -6.65
CA ILE A 64 -7.63 13.83 -7.69
C ILE A 64 -6.17 13.53 -8.06
N GLU A 65 -5.38 14.55 -8.34
CA GLU A 65 -3.96 14.41 -8.69
C GLU A 65 -3.13 13.80 -7.55
N GLY A 66 -3.39 14.18 -6.29
CA GLY A 66 -2.71 13.62 -5.14
C GLY A 66 -3.02 12.13 -4.91
N ASN A 67 -4.25 11.71 -5.17
CA ASN A 67 -4.67 10.31 -5.07
C ASN A 67 -4.25 9.45 -6.26
N SER A 68 -3.91 10.07 -7.38
CA SER A 68 -3.52 9.35 -8.62
C SER A 68 -2.07 8.89 -8.58
N PRO A 69 -1.70 7.83 -9.32
CA PRO A 69 -0.31 7.48 -9.52
C PRO A 69 0.43 8.63 -10.22
N PHE A 70 1.74 8.70 -10.02
CA PHE A 70 2.55 9.75 -10.61
C PHE A 70 3.95 9.28 -11.00
N VAL A 71 4.59 10.04 -11.87
CA VAL A 71 5.99 9.89 -12.25
C VAL A 71 6.73 11.18 -11.96
N LEU A 72 7.98 11.06 -11.48
CA LEU A 72 8.94 12.15 -11.40
C LEU A 72 10.17 11.75 -12.21
N LYS A 73 10.45 12.50 -13.28
CA LYS A 73 11.62 12.28 -14.14
C LYS A 73 12.82 13.05 -13.57
N PRO A 74 14.02 12.47 -13.54
CA PRO A 74 15.23 13.19 -13.14
C PRO A 74 15.55 14.32 -14.12
N ASP A 75 16.26 15.33 -13.66
CA ASP A 75 16.66 16.50 -14.48
C ASP A 75 17.85 16.17 -15.44
N THR A 76 17.82 14.99 -16.05
CA THR A 76 18.81 14.55 -17.03
C THR A 76 18.16 14.39 -18.39
N PRO A 77 18.80 14.85 -19.49
CA PRO A 77 18.24 14.72 -20.84
C PRO A 77 18.30 13.28 -21.39
N GLU A 78 19.06 12.40 -20.73
CA GLU A 78 19.29 11.04 -21.16
C GLU A 78 18.25 10.07 -20.59
N ARG A 79 18.10 8.89 -21.20
CA ARG A 79 17.28 7.80 -20.65
C ARG A 79 17.77 7.47 -19.23
N PRO A 80 16.93 7.51 -18.21
CA PRO A 80 17.33 7.22 -16.86
C PRO A 80 17.81 5.78 -16.71
N GLN A 81 19.00 5.59 -16.14
CA GLN A 81 19.52 4.25 -15.89
C GLN A 81 18.78 3.57 -14.71
N ARG A 82 18.39 4.35 -13.70
CA ARG A 82 17.80 3.85 -12.45
C ARG A 82 16.36 4.27 -12.31
N GLY A 83 15.48 3.31 -12.06
CA GLY A 83 14.09 3.56 -11.71
C GLY A 83 13.72 2.99 -10.35
N ILE A 84 12.77 3.63 -9.69
CA ILE A 84 12.23 3.18 -8.43
C ILE A 84 10.71 3.12 -8.48
N LEU A 85 10.16 1.91 -8.28
CA LEU A 85 8.72 1.73 -8.11
C LEU A 85 8.38 1.93 -6.63
N MET A 86 7.46 2.85 -6.36
CA MET A 86 7.01 3.18 -5.02
C MET A 86 5.59 2.68 -4.77
N VAL A 87 5.40 2.00 -3.63
CA VAL A 87 4.14 1.37 -3.24
C VAL A 87 3.73 1.83 -1.85
N HIS A 88 2.58 2.49 -1.77
CA HIS A 88 2.01 3.00 -0.52
C HIS A 88 1.47 1.88 0.40
N GLY A 89 1.04 2.23 1.61
CA GLY A 89 0.45 1.32 2.58
C GLY A 89 -1.04 1.04 2.36
N LEU A 90 -1.61 0.18 3.21
CA LEU A 90 -3.05 -0.05 3.26
C LEU A 90 -3.76 1.23 3.71
N SER A 91 -4.88 1.56 3.08
CA SER A 91 -5.67 2.78 3.24
C SER A 91 -5.03 4.09 2.76
N ASP A 92 -3.75 4.10 2.38
CA ASP A 92 -3.07 5.27 1.85
C ASP A 92 -3.32 5.47 0.34
N SER A 93 -2.74 6.51 -0.24
CA SER A 93 -2.67 6.73 -1.69
C SER A 93 -1.23 7.00 -2.14
N ALA A 94 -1.03 7.24 -3.43
CA ALA A 94 0.28 7.60 -3.97
C ALA A 94 0.83 8.92 -3.35
N PHE A 95 -0.02 9.76 -2.80
CA PHE A 95 0.36 11.00 -2.12
C PHE A 95 1.40 10.77 -1.01
N LEU A 96 1.26 9.68 -0.24
CA LEU A 96 2.14 9.35 0.89
C LEU A 96 3.63 9.30 0.50
N VAL A 97 3.92 8.85 -0.70
CA VAL A 97 5.32 8.64 -1.16
C VAL A 97 5.86 9.80 -2.00
N ARG A 98 5.12 10.90 -2.13
CA ARG A 98 5.49 12.01 -3.02
C ARG A 98 6.77 12.73 -2.59
N GLU A 99 6.90 13.06 -1.31
CA GLU A 99 8.08 13.78 -0.81
C GLU A 99 9.35 12.93 -0.91
N ILE A 100 9.27 11.65 -0.53
CA ILE A 100 10.39 10.74 -0.68
C ILE A 100 10.68 10.45 -2.16
N GLY A 101 9.66 10.50 -3.02
CA GLY A 101 9.79 10.43 -4.47
C GLY A 101 10.65 11.56 -5.00
N GLU A 102 10.39 12.78 -4.54
CA GLU A 102 11.19 13.94 -4.94
C GLU A 102 12.67 13.83 -4.50
N PHE A 103 12.93 13.29 -3.31
CA PHE A 103 14.29 12.97 -2.89
C PHE A 103 14.98 12.02 -3.87
N PHE A 104 14.34 10.91 -4.28
CA PHE A 104 14.92 9.97 -5.23
C PHE A 104 15.08 10.58 -6.64
N ARG A 105 14.15 11.42 -7.09
CA ARG A 105 14.27 12.17 -8.33
C ARG A 105 15.55 13.00 -8.36
N GLN A 106 15.83 13.74 -7.28
CA GLN A 106 17.04 14.55 -7.12
C GLN A 106 18.31 13.70 -7.09
N GLN A 107 18.21 12.42 -6.72
CA GLN A 107 19.33 11.46 -6.80
C GLN A 107 19.45 10.81 -8.19
N GLY A 108 18.70 11.29 -9.19
CA GLY A 108 18.78 10.83 -10.57
C GLY A 108 17.96 9.56 -10.86
N PHE A 109 16.96 9.24 -10.03
CA PHE A 109 16.05 8.13 -10.30
C PHE A 109 14.84 8.59 -11.10
N TYR A 110 14.41 7.74 -12.03
CA TYR A 110 13.05 7.77 -12.55
C TYR A 110 12.12 7.20 -11.47
N VAL A 111 11.26 8.03 -10.92
CA VAL A 111 10.34 7.63 -9.84
C VAL A 111 8.98 7.30 -10.43
N PHE A 112 8.48 6.11 -10.16
CA PHE A 112 7.11 5.71 -10.49
C PHE A 112 6.38 5.32 -9.21
N ALA A 113 5.44 6.13 -8.76
CA ALA A 113 4.55 5.84 -7.65
C ALA A 113 3.25 5.27 -8.21
N MET A 114 3.01 3.99 -7.98
CA MET A 114 1.78 3.31 -8.39
C MET A 114 0.66 3.53 -7.39
N LEU A 115 -0.58 3.34 -7.83
CA LEU A 115 -1.75 3.26 -6.98
C LEU A 115 -2.21 1.80 -6.86
N LEU A 116 -2.34 1.30 -5.63
CA LEU A 116 -2.86 -0.04 -5.40
C LEU A 116 -4.37 -0.09 -5.70
N PRO A 117 -4.86 -1.16 -6.34
CA PRO A 117 -6.30 -1.39 -6.48
C PRO A 117 -7.04 -1.26 -5.15
N GLY A 118 -8.21 -0.63 -5.18
CA GLY A 118 -9.02 -0.31 -4.00
C GLY A 118 -8.68 1.02 -3.32
N HIS A 119 -7.60 1.70 -3.72
CA HIS A 119 -7.12 2.93 -3.08
C HIS A 119 -7.30 4.17 -3.95
N GLY A 120 -7.21 5.36 -3.33
CA GLY A 120 -7.28 6.67 -4.01
C GLY A 120 -8.68 7.07 -4.50
N THR A 121 -9.64 6.18 -4.47
CA THR A 121 -11.02 6.36 -4.92
C THR A 121 -11.99 6.53 -3.75
N ARG A 122 -12.55 5.40 -3.27
CA ARG A 122 -13.47 5.37 -2.11
C ARG A 122 -13.10 4.22 -1.19
N PRO A 123 -13.27 4.36 0.14
CA PRO A 123 -13.08 3.24 1.08
C PRO A 123 -13.89 1.99 0.70
N GLY A 124 -15.07 2.17 0.10
CA GLY A 124 -15.93 1.09 -0.37
C GLY A 124 -15.29 0.20 -1.45
N ASP A 125 -14.33 0.69 -2.22
CA ASP A 125 -13.64 -0.11 -3.25
C ASP A 125 -12.76 -1.21 -2.63
N LEU A 126 -12.37 -1.06 -1.36
CA LEU A 126 -11.66 -2.10 -0.62
C LEU A 126 -12.55 -3.28 -0.17
N LEU A 127 -13.85 -3.22 -0.37
CA LEU A 127 -14.78 -4.31 0.02
C LEU A 127 -14.69 -5.54 -0.89
N GLU A 128 -14.25 -5.38 -2.12
CA GLU A 128 -14.19 -6.45 -3.13
C GLU A 128 -12.76 -6.87 -3.49
N ILE A 129 -11.78 -6.06 -3.12
CA ILE A 129 -10.38 -6.25 -3.48
C ILE A 129 -9.80 -7.57 -2.96
N ARG A 130 -8.84 -8.11 -3.68
CA ARG A 130 -8.03 -9.26 -3.28
C ARG A 130 -6.55 -8.88 -3.32
N TRP A 131 -5.74 -9.47 -2.46
CA TRP A 131 -4.30 -9.22 -2.46
C TRP A 131 -3.62 -9.64 -3.78
N GLN A 132 -4.22 -10.56 -4.53
CA GLN A 132 -3.76 -10.92 -5.87
C GLN A 132 -3.92 -9.78 -6.88
N ASP A 133 -4.94 -8.93 -6.70
CA ASP A 133 -5.12 -7.73 -7.53
C ASP A 133 -3.95 -6.76 -7.29
N TRP A 134 -3.50 -6.61 -6.03
CA TRP A 134 -2.30 -5.82 -5.71
C TRP A 134 -1.04 -6.40 -6.34
N LEU A 135 -0.90 -7.73 -6.32
CA LEU A 135 0.24 -8.41 -6.93
C LEU A 135 0.27 -8.24 -8.45
N GLN A 136 -0.87 -8.36 -9.10
CA GLN A 136 -1.01 -8.18 -10.54
C GLN A 136 -0.73 -6.73 -10.95
N ALA A 137 -1.28 -5.75 -10.21
CA ALA A 137 -1.01 -4.33 -10.44
C ALA A 137 0.47 -4.00 -10.27
N HIS A 138 1.11 -4.56 -9.23
CA HIS A 138 2.53 -4.38 -8.97
C HIS A 138 3.39 -4.95 -10.11
N GLN A 139 3.08 -6.18 -10.57
CA GLN A 139 3.81 -6.78 -11.68
C GLN A 139 3.69 -5.93 -12.95
N HIS A 140 2.50 -5.48 -13.28
CA HIS A 140 2.29 -4.61 -14.44
C HIS A 140 3.08 -3.29 -14.32
N ALA A 141 3.07 -2.65 -13.15
CA ALA A 141 3.86 -1.44 -12.92
C ALA A 141 5.38 -1.70 -13.03
N LEU A 142 5.85 -2.89 -12.62
CA LEU A 142 7.24 -3.31 -12.81
C LEU A 142 7.59 -3.47 -14.29
N ASP A 143 6.71 -4.11 -15.05
CA ASP A 143 6.90 -4.33 -16.48
C ASP A 143 6.99 -2.99 -17.23
N LEU A 144 6.06 -2.06 -16.94
CA LEU A 144 6.07 -0.71 -17.50
C LEU A 144 7.34 0.08 -17.12
N LEU A 145 7.77 0.00 -15.85
CA LEU A 145 9.00 0.67 -15.41
C LEU A 145 10.24 0.10 -16.10
N GLY A 146 10.26 -1.22 -16.36
CA GLY A 146 11.35 -1.89 -17.05
C GLY A 146 11.59 -1.41 -18.48
N GLU A 147 10.56 -0.91 -19.16
CA GLU A 147 10.70 -0.28 -20.48
C GLU A 147 11.36 1.11 -20.40
N GLU A 148 11.27 1.79 -19.25
CA GLU A 148 11.79 3.13 -19.03
C GLU A 148 13.24 3.17 -18.53
N VAL A 149 13.69 2.13 -17.80
CA VAL A 149 14.97 2.11 -17.08
C VAL A 149 15.69 0.77 -17.21
N ASP A 150 16.99 0.74 -16.87
CA ASP A 150 17.78 -0.49 -16.87
C ASP A 150 17.79 -1.17 -15.49
N ASP A 151 17.91 -0.39 -14.42
CA ASP A 151 18.05 -0.86 -13.04
C ASP A 151 16.80 -0.52 -12.22
N ILE A 152 16.11 -1.52 -11.71
CA ILE A 152 14.86 -1.37 -10.93
C ILE A 152 15.14 -1.50 -9.43
N TYR A 153 14.62 -0.54 -8.70
CA TYR A 153 14.58 -0.47 -7.24
C TYR A 153 13.14 -0.43 -6.76
N LEU A 154 12.88 -0.93 -5.54
CA LEU A 154 11.54 -0.88 -4.97
C LEU A 154 11.55 -0.12 -3.65
N LEU A 155 10.59 0.79 -3.48
CA LEU A 155 10.28 1.41 -2.19
C LEU A 155 8.86 1.04 -1.79
N GLY A 156 8.67 0.64 -0.53
CA GLY A 156 7.34 0.30 -0.06
C GLY A 156 7.10 0.69 1.38
N PHE A 157 5.85 1.04 1.65
CA PHE A 157 5.36 1.39 2.98
C PHE A 157 4.40 0.30 3.49
N SER A 158 4.59 -0.21 4.71
CA SER A 158 3.70 -1.16 5.38
C SER A 158 3.30 -2.37 4.49
N ALA A 159 2.04 -2.44 4.04
CA ALA A 159 1.56 -3.49 3.12
C ALA A 159 2.27 -3.44 1.76
N GLY A 160 2.57 -2.26 1.23
CA GLY A 160 3.38 -2.08 0.02
C GLY A 160 4.79 -2.64 0.18
N ALA A 161 5.41 -2.45 1.35
CA ALA A 161 6.70 -3.06 1.66
C ALA A 161 6.63 -4.60 1.69
N ALA A 162 5.56 -5.17 2.25
CA ALA A 162 5.35 -6.63 2.23
C ALA A 162 5.18 -7.16 0.79
N LEU A 163 4.49 -6.41 -0.06
CA LEU A 163 4.31 -6.73 -1.48
C LEU A 163 5.65 -6.68 -2.23
N ASN A 164 6.47 -5.65 -1.99
CA ASN A 164 7.81 -5.52 -2.57
C ASN A 164 8.72 -6.69 -2.19
N ILE A 165 8.72 -7.12 -0.91
CA ILE A 165 9.48 -8.29 -0.49
C ILE A 165 8.96 -9.55 -1.20
N TYR A 166 7.63 -9.69 -1.32
CA TYR A 166 7.04 -10.84 -2.01
C TYR A 166 7.50 -10.92 -3.46
N GLN A 167 7.53 -9.79 -4.19
CA GLN A 167 8.02 -9.72 -5.56
C GLN A 167 9.53 -9.98 -5.66
N ALA A 168 10.33 -9.39 -4.79
CA ALA A 168 11.78 -9.57 -4.82
C ALA A 168 12.25 -11.02 -4.56
N LEU A 169 11.42 -11.83 -3.90
CA LEU A 169 11.68 -13.27 -3.76
C LEU A 169 11.51 -14.04 -5.09
N HIS A 170 10.91 -13.43 -6.11
CA HIS A 170 10.69 -14.00 -7.45
C HIS A 170 11.59 -13.39 -8.52
N HIS A 171 11.86 -12.09 -8.42
CA HIS A 171 12.54 -11.29 -9.42
C HIS A 171 13.95 -10.95 -8.95
N ARG A 172 14.95 -11.71 -9.41
CA ARG A 172 16.36 -11.47 -9.08
C ARG A 172 16.94 -10.18 -9.69
N ALA A 173 16.23 -9.57 -10.65
CA ALA A 173 16.66 -8.34 -11.30
C ALA A 173 16.51 -7.07 -10.45
N ILE A 174 15.81 -7.14 -9.30
CA ILE A 174 15.61 -5.99 -8.40
C ILE A 174 16.92 -5.69 -7.67
N LYS A 175 17.41 -4.45 -7.82
CA LYS A 175 18.72 -4.01 -7.33
C LYS A 175 18.77 -3.74 -5.83
N ALA A 176 17.71 -3.13 -5.25
CA ALA A 176 17.58 -2.96 -3.81
C ALA A 176 16.12 -2.71 -3.39
N LEU A 177 15.86 -2.94 -2.10
CA LEU A 177 14.59 -2.68 -1.44
C LEU A 177 14.76 -1.57 -0.40
N PHE A 178 13.86 -0.59 -0.43
CA PHE A 178 13.68 0.44 0.60
C PHE A 178 12.34 0.18 1.29
N LEU A 179 12.36 -0.24 2.54
CA LEU A 179 11.19 -0.75 3.25
C LEU A 179 10.90 0.10 4.48
N PHE A 180 9.75 0.74 4.51
CA PHE A 180 9.31 1.59 5.60
C PHE A 180 8.21 0.88 6.38
N SER A 181 8.43 0.63 7.67
CA SER A 181 7.52 -0.09 8.56
C SER A 181 6.92 -1.34 7.90
N PRO A 182 7.72 -2.29 7.37
CA PRO A 182 7.21 -3.39 6.57
C PRO A 182 6.26 -4.30 7.36
N ALA A 183 5.07 -4.59 6.83
CA ALA A 183 4.06 -5.45 7.44
C ALA A 183 4.46 -6.93 7.33
N LEU A 184 5.28 -7.42 8.27
CA LEU A 184 5.81 -8.79 8.28
C LEU A 184 5.05 -9.76 9.18
N ARG A 185 4.31 -9.21 10.15
CA ARG A 185 3.43 -9.95 11.06
C ARG A 185 2.18 -9.11 11.30
N VAL A 186 1.03 -9.72 11.14
CA VAL A 186 -0.26 -9.12 11.46
C VAL A 186 -0.75 -9.68 12.79
N ARG A 187 -1.34 -8.83 13.62
CA ARG A 187 -1.90 -9.25 14.92
C ARG A 187 -2.89 -10.40 14.72
N ARG A 188 -2.91 -11.37 15.64
CA ARG A 188 -3.79 -12.55 15.54
C ARG A 188 -5.28 -12.19 15.36
N LEU A 189 -5.71 -11.08 15.95
CA LEU A 189 -7.08 -10.57 15.83
C LEU A 189 -7.45 -10.17 14.39
N ALA A 190 -6.49 -9.79 13.55
CA ALA A 190 -6.75 -9.49 12.14
C ALA A 190 -7.23 -10.72 11.34
N ALA A 191 -6.95 -11.94 11.82
CA ALA A 191 -7.51 -13.15 11.21
C ALA A 191 -9.03 -13.22 11.34
N LEU A 192 -9.62 -12.56 12.35
CA LEU A 192 -11.07 -12.47 12.55
C LEU A 192 -11.76 -11.59 11.49
N ALA A 193 -11.01 -10.69 10.85
CA ALA A 193 -11.53 -9.89 9.77
C ALA A 193 -12.02 -10.74 8.56
N CYS A 194 -11.37 -11.89 8.32
CA CYS A 194 -11.76 -12.77 7.21
C CYS A 194 -13.16 -13.40 7.35
N PRO A 195 -13.57 -14.00 8.48
CA PRO A 195 -14.97 -14.44 8.64
C PRO A 195 -15.92 -13.25 8.69
N LEU A 196 -15.56 -12.11 9.30
CA LEU A 196 -16.41 -10.92 9.35
C LEU A 196 -16.66 -10.35 7.95
N SER A 197 -15.68 -10.26 7.08
CA SER A 197 -15.88 -9.81 5.69
C SER A 197 -16.81 -10.71 4.89
N ARG A 198 -16.86 -12.02 5.20
CA ARG A 198 -17.82 -12.93 4.58
C ARG A 198 -19.25 -12.69 5.08
N LEU A 199 -19.42 -12.43 6.38
CA LEU A 199 -20.70 -12.04 6.97
C LEU A 199 -21.18 -10.70 6.44
N GLY A 200 -20.27 -9.80 6.11
CA GLY A 200 -20.55 -8.50 5.49
C GLY A 200 -21.33 -8.58 4.17
N ARG A 201 -21.23 -9.71 3.46
CA ARG A 201 -22.03 -9.95 2.24
C ARG A 201 -23.54 -10.08 2.52
N VAL A 202 -23.91 -10.44 3.74
CA VAL A 202 -25.31 -10.58 4.18
C VAL A 202 -25.74 -9.39 5.03
N TRP A 203 -24.84 -8.90 5.86
CA TRP A 203 -25.07 -7.75 6.74
C TRP A 203 -23.96 -6.73 6.56
N GLU A 204 -24.24 -5.63 5.91
CA GLU A 204 -23.26 -4.56 5.54
C GLU A 204 -22.43 -4.08 6.74
N ARG A 205 -22.99 -4.11 7.96
CA ARG A 205 -22.29 -3.74 9.18
C ARG A 205 -20.98 -4.50 9.41
N PHE A 206 -20.93 -5.78 9.05
CA PHE A 206 -19.74 -6.60 9.20
C PHE A 206 -18.68 -6.37 8.11
N ASN A 207 -18.93 -5.49 7.15
CA ASN A 207 -17.92 -5.07 6.20
C ASN A 207 -16.86 -4.18 6.85
N TRP A 208 -17.21 -3.51 7.95
CA TRP A 208 -16.39 -2.46 8.53
C TRP A 208 -15.91 -2.83 9.93
N LEU A 209 -14.59 -2.69 10.15
CA LEU A 209 -13.98 -2.72 11.47
C LEU A 209 -14.18 -1.37 12.15
N ASP A 210 -13.93 -0.31 11.40
CA ASP A 210 -14.09 1.08 11.83
C ASP A 210 -14.70 1.90 10.70
N LEU A 211 -15.62 2.80 11.04
CA LEU A 211 -16.26 3.75 10.16
C LEU A 211 -15.97 5.15 10.67
N GLN A 212 -15.34 5.96 9.85
CA GLN A 212 -14.93 7.32 10.16
C GLN A 212 -15.51 8.30 9.12
N PRO A 213 -15.47 9.61 9.38
CA PRO A 213 -15.90 10.63 8.42
C PRO A 213 -15.10 10.63 7.11
N ASP A 214 -13.87 10.05 7.09
CA ASP A 214 -12.94 10.09 5.96
C ASP A 214 -12.67 11.53 5.49
N ASP A 215 -12.32 12.39 6.44
CA ASP A 215 -12.02 13.80 6.20
C ASP A 215 -10.59 14.00 5.65
N ASP A 216 -9.70 13.02 5.83
CA ASP A 216 -8.41 12.98 5.14
C ASP A 216 -8.63 12.62 3.67
N HIS A 217 -8.31 13.55 2.78
CA HIS A 217 -8.53 13.38 1.36
C HIS A 217 -7.59 12.38 0.68
N PHE A 218 -6.44 12.05 1.30
CA PHE A 218 -5.38 11.24 0.71
C PHE A 218 -5.21 9.87 1.39
N LYS A 219 -5.95 9.64 2.48
CA LYS A 219 -5.93 8.41 3.24
C LYS A 219 -7.33 8.05 3.70
N TYR A 220 -7.71 6.79 3.60
CA TYR A 220 -8.95 6.31 4.18
C TYR A 220 -8.81 6.17 5.70
N GLU A 221 -9.71 6.77 6.43
CA GLU A 221 -9.83 6.62 7.89
C GLU A 221 -10.74 5.43 8.23
N SER A 222 -11.72 5.16 7.37
CA SER A 222 -12.58 3.97 7.48
C SER A 222 -11.82 2.72 7.07
N LEU A 223 -11.93 1.66 7.88
CA LEU A 223 -11.18 0.42 7.69
C LEU A 223 -12.12 -0.77 7.49
N SER A 224 -12.08 -1.38 6.31
CA SER A 224 -12.91 -2.53 6.00
C SER A 224 -12.28 -3.84 6.48
N ASN A 225 -13.13 -4.78 6.94
CA ASN A 225 -12.70 -6.13 7.31
C ASN A 225 -12.12 -6.89 6.10
N GLN A 226 -12.59 -6.60 4.88
CA GLN A 226 -12.03 -7.20 3.67
C GLN A 226 -10.59 -6.74 3.44
N ALA A 227 -10.30 -5.44 3.53
CA ALA A 227 -8.94 -4.92 3.35
C ALA A 227 -7.96 -5.54 4.37
N ILE A 228 -8.36 -5.63 5.64
CA ILE A 228 -7.56 -6.26 6.70
C ILE A 228 -7.34 -7.75 6.40
N CYS A 229 -8.40 -8.46 5.97
CA CYS A 229 -8.30 -9.87 5.60
C CYS A 229 -7.31 -10.09 4.45
N GLU A 230 -7.34 -9.24 3.41
CA GLU A 230 -6.45 -9.38 2.27
C GLU A 230 -5.00 -9.01 2.62
N ALA A 231 -4.78 -7.99 3.45
CA ALA A 231 -3.45 -7.68 3.99
C ALA A 231 -2.92 -8.85 4.85
N TYR A 232 -3.76 -9.46 5.69
CA TYR A 232 -3.41 -10.68 6.43
C TYR A 232 -3.04 -11.84 5.50
N ARG A 233 -3.78 -12.05 4.41
CA ARG A 233 -3.51 -13.09 3.41
C ARG A 233 -2.19 -12.85 2.68
N LEU A 234 -1.90 -11.61 2.30
CA LEU A 234 -0.61 -11.21 1.71
C LEU A 234 0.55 -11.55 2.66
N VAL A 235 0.49 -11.12 3.93
CA VAL A 235 1.52 -11.40 4.92
C VAL A 235 1.69 -12.91 5.17
N LYS A 236 0.59 -13.66 5.19
CA LYS A 236 0.62 -15.12 5.31
C LYS A 236 1.26 -15.78 4.08
N ALA A 237 0.96 -15.31 2.87
CA ALA A 237 1.57 -15.78 1.64
C ALA A 237 3.08 -15.47 1.62
N LEU A 238 3.47 -14.25 2.01
CA LEU A 238 4.86 -13.84 2.16
C LEU A 238 5.62 -14.73 3.14
N ARG A 239 5.05 -15.01 4.31
CA ARG A 239 5.69 -15.89 5.31
C ARG A 239 5.92 -17.31 4.78
N ARG A 240 4.93 -17.88 4.07
CA ARG A 240 5.06 -19.22 3.44
C ARG A 240 6.16 -19.23 2.39
N ARG A 241 6.24 -18.17 1.59
CA ARG A 241 7.20 -18.07 0.51
C ARG A 241 8.62 -17.91 1.04
N ARG A 242 8.82 -17.09 2.06
CA ARG A 242 10.12 -16.92 2.74
C ARG A 242 10.67 -18.22 3.34
N ALA A 243 9.82 -19.19 3.68
CA ALA A 243 10.27 -20.50 4.18
C ALA A 243 11.05 -21.30 3.12
N GLY A 244 10.79 -21.08 1.83
CA GLY A 244 11.45 -21.77 0.72
C GLY A 244 12.45 -20.93 -0.09
N HIS A 245 12.48 -19.61 0.11
CA HIS A 245 13.29 -18.71 -0.70
C HIS A 245 14.03 -17.69 0.18
N ARG A 246 15.34 -17.56 -0.04
CA ARG A 246 16.14 -16.52 0.61
C ARG A 246 16.19 -15.27 -0.26
N LEU A 247 15.96 -14.12 0.37
CA LEU A 247 16.14 -12.83 -0.29
C LEU A 247 17.64 -12.64 -0.59
N GLN A 248 17.95 -12.27 -1.82
CA GLN A 248 19.32 -11.99 -2.29
C GLN A 248 19.56 -10.50 -2.52
N THR A 249 18.47 -9.74 -2.54
CA THR A 249 18.44 -8.32 -2.85
C THR A 249 18.91 -7.49 -1.65
N PRO A 250 19.77 -6.49 -1.83
CA PRO A 250 20.13 -5.51 -0.80
C PRO A 250 18.89 -4.84 -0.18
N VAL A 251 18.93 -4.59 1.13
CA VAL A 251 17.77 -4.08 1.88
C VAL A 251 18.14 -2.89 2.75
N PHE A 252 17.37 -1.82 2.63
CA PHE A 252 17.27 -0.75 3.63
C PHE A 252 15.91 -0.85 4.33
N VAL A 253 15.91 -0.77 5.67
CA VAL A 253 14.68 -0.78 6.48
C VAL A 253 14.65 0.44 7.37
N ALA A 254 13.52 1.14 7.39
CA ALA A 254 13.20 2.12 8.42
C ALA A 254 12.00 1.62 9.23
N ALA A 255 12.12 1.57 10.56
CA ALA A 255 11.06 1.11 11.46
C ALA A 255 11.14 1.85 12.80
N SER A 256 10.01 1.89 13.52
CA SER A 256 9.90 2.52 14.84
C SER A 256 9.54 1.50 15.90
N GLU A 257 10.12 1.62 17.07
CA GLU A 257 9.76 0.81 18.26
C GLU A 257 8.32 1.06 18.69
N THR A 258 7.87 2.30 18.58
CA THR A 258 6.53 2.74 19.01
C THR A 258 5.46 2.58 17.93
N ASP A 259 5.75 1.85 16.83
CA ASP A 259 4.77 1.58 15.79
C ASP A 259 3.58 0.77 16.36
N VAL A 260 2.40 1.39 16.35
CA VAL A 260 1.17 0.78 16.89
C VAL A 260 0.48 -0.14 15.88
N THR A 261 0.86 -0.06 14.61
CA THR A 261 0.23 -0.76 13.48
C THR A 261 1.02 -1.99 13.10
N VAL A 262 2.34 -1.86 12.96
CA VAL A 262 3.25 -2.93 12.55
C VAL A 262 3.95 -3.52 13.77
N ASP A 263 4.14 -4.83 13.77
CA ASP A 263 4.92 -5.54 14.79
C ASP A 263 6.42 -5.31 14.55
N SER A 264 6.98 -4.31 15.24
CA SER A 264 8.39 -3.92 15.11
C SER A 264 9.35 -5.04 15.50
N ARG A 265 8.98 -5.91 16.47
CA ARG A 265 9.78 -7.09 16.83
C ARG A 265 9.89 -8.07 15.65
N ALA A 266 8.80 -8.26 14.91
CA ALA A 266 8.83 -9.10 13.71
C ALA A 266 9.73 -8.52 12.61
N VAL A 267 9.85 -7.19 12.53
CA VAL A 267 10.78 -6.52 11.61
C VAL A 267 12.23 -6.78 12.03
N LEU A 268 12.55 -6.61 13.32
CA LEU A 268 13.89 -6.88 13.86
C LEU A 268 14.28 -8.35 13.68
N GLU A 269 13.39 -9.30 14.03
CA GLU A 269 13.60 -10.74 13.85
C GLU A 269 13.87 -11.08 12.37
N TRP A 270 13.10 -10.51 11.46
CA TRP A 270 13.30 -10.74 10.04
C TRP A 270 14.61 -10.15 9.53
N PHE A 271 14.93 -8.91 9.91
CA PHE A 271 16.15 -8.23 9.50
C PHE A 271 17.41 -8.97 10.03
N GLY A 272 17.38 -9.42 11.27
CA GLY A 272 18.44 -10.24 11.85
C GLY A 272 18.62 -11.59 11.14
N GLY A 273 17.51 -12.19 10.69
CA GLY A 273 17.51 -13.46 9.95
C GLY A 273 17.84 -13.37 8.46
N LEU A 274 18.03 -12.15 7.91
CA LEU A 274 18.58 -11.98 6.57
C LEU A 274 20.03 -12.47 6.53
N GLY A 275 20.36 -13.30 5.54
CA GLY A 275 21.71 -13.83 5.37
C GLY A 275 22.76 -12.74 5.10
N ASP A 276 23.86 -13.15 4.51
CA ASP A 276 24.98 -12.28 4.14
C ASP A 276 24.64 -11.49 2.85
N ILE A 277 23.73 -10.53 2.99
CA ILE A 277 23.38 -9.55 1.95
C ILE A 277 23.65 -8.15 2.47
N PRO A 278 23.93 -7.17 1.61
CA PRO A 278 24.02 -5.78 2.01
C PRO A 278 22.70 -5.35 2.66
N LYS A 279 22.75 -4.92 3.92
CA LYS A 279 21.57 -4.52 4.66
C LYS A 279 21.86 -3.37 5.62
N ARG A 280 20.93 -2.42 5.71
CA ARG A 280 20.97 -1.27 6.62
C ARG A 280 19.62 -1.10 7.28
N MET A 281 19.62 -0.66 8.54
CA MET A 281 18.40 -0.36 9.27
C MET A 281 18.53 1.00 9.96
N LEU A 282 17.47 1.79 9.84
CA LEU A 282 17.21 2.96 10.66
C LEU A 282 16.07 2.58 11.62
N TYR A 283 16.38 2.52 12.90
CA TYR A 283 15.41 2.14 13.93
C TYR A 283 15.22 3.30 14.90
N TYR A 284 14.01 3.82 14.96
CA TYR A 284 13.64 4.87 15.87
C TYR A 284 13.13 4.22 17.16
N GLY A 285 13.82 4.51 18.28
CA GLY A 285 13.45 4.05 19.62
C GLY A 285 13.72 5.13 20.65
N ASP A 286 13.14 4.98 21.84
CA ASP A 286 13.50 5.84 22.94
C ASP A 286 14.95 5.56 23.36
N ALA A 287 15.71 6.62 23.64
CA ALA A 287 17.12 6.55 24.06
C ALA A 287 17.36 5.73 25.35
N ALA A 288 16.30 5.29 26.02
CA ALA A 288 16.29 4.48 27.22
C ALA A 288 16.09 2.97 26.98
N SER A 289 15.85 2.56 25.71
CA SER A 289 15.75 1.11 25.39
C SER A 289 17.14 0.54 25.12
N PRO A 290 17.55 -0.54 25.79
CA PRO A 290 18.89 -1.12 25.69
C PRO A 290 19.17 -1.78 24.32
#